data_1c6eb141b222ff2bc79cf2f5f717194f
#
_entry.id   1c6eb141b222ff2bc79cf2f5f717194f
#
_cell.length_a   1.000
_cell.length_b   1.000
_cell.length_c   1.000
_cell.angle_alpha   90.00
_cell.angle_beta   90.00
_cell.angle_gamma   90.00
#
_symmetry.space_group_name_H-M   'P 1'
#
loop_
_entity.id
_entity.type
_entity.pdbx_description
1 polymer ?
#
loop_
_entity_poly.entity_id
_entity_poly.type
_entity_poly.pdbx_seq_one_letter_code
_entity_poly.pdbx_strand_id
1 'polypeptide(L)'
;IQNFSPLTVTKLNIDSSSLKSINPRLICCDISGYGEAPEMMKKKSYDLLIQAESGLIDVSGSPEGLGRIGVSICDIGAGMAAHAGIVESLLLRERFNKVKDVKISLFDVAADWMTVPYIHSKYGGAAPKRVGLKHPSIAPYGAFLCSENTSFIISIQNELEWKRFCVEVLKTPALAKENKFSSNTLRVKNRDLLDETIQSILSSLTDETLKNRLEDASIAYGRLNTVKDLERHLALKKISVRNSLDNSLTIPSPPLIWENSEKKAPKFNQHNEQLRKEF
;
A
#
# COMPACT_ATOMS: atom_id res chain seq x y z
N ILE A 1 -12.34 0.36 -21.13
CA ILE A 1 -12.04 0.95 -19.81
C ILE A 1 -12.16 2.45 -19.92
N GLN A 2 -12.86 3.09 -18.99
CA GLN A 2 -12.97 4.53 -18.93
C GLN A 2 -12.97 5.04 -17.47
N ASN A 3 -12.59 6.30 -17.28
CA ASN A 3 -12.63 7.01 -15.98
C ASN A 3 -13.23 8.41 -16.08
N PHE A 4 -14.10 8.63 -17.06
CA PHE A 4 -14.85 9.88 -17.18
C PHE A 4 -15.93 10.00 -16.11
N SER A 5 -16.38 11.24 -15.86
CA SER A 5 -17.55 11.42 -15.00
C SER A 5 -18.81 10.78 -15.62
N PRO A 6 -19.79 10.31 -14.82
CA PRO A 6 -21.00 9.68 -15.32
C PRO A 6 -21.74 10.55 -16.34
N LEU A 7 -21.79 11.87 -16.12
CA LEU A 7 -22.39 12.82 -17.06
C LEU A 7 -21.68 12.84 -18.41
N THR A 8 -20.35 12.75 -18.41
CA THR A 8 -19.52 12.72 -19.63
C THR A 8 -19.75 11.41 -20.38
N VAL A 9 -19.81 10.27 -19.66
CA VAL A 9 -20.07 8.95 -20.21
C VAL A 9 -21.40 8.93 -20.98
N THR A 10 -22.46 9.44 -20.34
CA THR A 10 -23.80 9.54 -21.00
C THR A 10 -23.76 10.49 -22.20
N LYS A 11 -23.13 11.66 -22.08
CA LYS A 11 -23.04 12.63 -23.18
C LYS A 11 -22.31 12.08 -24.39
N LEU A 12 -21.32 11.23 -24.18
CA LEU A 12 -20.51 10.60 -25.25
C LEU A 12 -21.11 9.30 -25.77
N ASN A 13 -22.20 8.80 -25.19
CA ASN A 13 -22.81 7.49 -25.50
C ASN A 13 -21.80 6.33 -25.37
N ILE A 14 -20.92 6.40 -24.37
CA ILE A 14 -19.94 5.35 -24.06
C ILE A 14 -20.29 4.58 -22.78
N ASP A 15 -21.51 4.71 -22.30
CA ASP A 15 -22.06 3.85 -21.26
C ASP A 15 -22.22 2.40 -21.74
N SER A 16 -22.26 1.47 -20.79
CA SER A 16 -22.33 0.05 -21.12
C SER A 16 -23.52 -0.32 -21.99
N SER A 17 -24.70 0.28 -21.79
CA SER A 17 -25.90 -0.03 -22.56
C SER A 17 -25.76 0.40 -24.02
N SER A 18 -25.25 1.62 -24.25
CA SER A 18 -24.99 2.16 -25.58
C SER A 18 -23.95 1.32 -26.34
N LEU A 19 -22.83 0.97 -25.66
CA LEU A 19 -21.79 0.17 -26.30
C LEU A 19 -22.23 -1.29 -26.57
N LYS A 20 -23.03 -1.90 -25.70
CA LYS A 20 -23.53 -3.26 -25.88
C LYS A 20 -24.58 -3.38 -26.95
N SER A 21 -25.26 -2.30 -27.31
CA SER A 21 -26.12 -2.29 -28.49
C SER A 21 -25.32 -2.51 -29.79
N ILE A 22 -24.05 -2.13 -29.81
CA ILE A 22 -23.14 -2.33 -30.95
C ILE A 22 -22.41 -3.68 -30.82
N ASN A 23 -21.90 -4.01 -29.62
CA ASN A 23 -21.23 -5.29 -29.37
C ASN A 23 -21.67 -5.90 -28.02
N PRO A 24 -22.63 -6.85 -28.05
CA PRO A 24 -23.14 -7.50 -26.84
C PRO A 24 -22.09 -8.27 -26.03
N ARG A 25 -20.95 -8.61 -26.63
CA ARG A 25 -19.85 -9.32 -25.98
C ARG A 25 -18.82 -8.37 -25.35
N LEU A 26 -19.01 -7.06 -25.47
CA LEU A 26 -18.09 -6.08 -24.88
C LEU A 26 -18.18 -6.10 -23.35
N ILE A 27 -17.04 -6.13 -22.70
CA ILE A 27 -16.90 -5.94 -21.25
C ILE A 27 -16.54 -4.49 -21.02
N CYS A 28 -17.41 -3.75 -20.35
CA CYS A 28 -17.16 -2.37 -19.95
C CYS A 28 -16.56 -2.32 -18.55
N CYS A 29 -15.55 -1.46 -18.36
CA CYS A 29 -14.97 -1.20 -17.05
C CYS A 29 -15.00 0.30 -16.76
N ASP A 30 -15.81 0.67 -15.77
CA ASP A 30 -16.01 2.05 -15.34
C ASP A 30 -15.28 2.28 -14.01
N ILE A 31 -14.34 3.23 -14.00
CA ILE A 31 -13.61 3.65 -12.81
C ILE A 31 -14.10 5.04 -12.42
N SER A 32 -14.63 5.20 -11.21
CA SER A 32 -15.19 6.45 -10.70
C SER A 32 -14.63 6.82 -9.34
N GLY A 33 -14.88 8.05 -8.88
CA GLY A 33 -14.46 8.47 -7.54
C GLY A 33 -15.27 7.85 -6.41
N TYR A 34 -16.62 7.90 -6.55
CA TYR A 34 -17.56 7.55 -5.46
C TYR A 34 -18.62 6.53 -5.87
N GLY A 35 -18.44 5.84 -7.00
CA GLY A 35 -19.41 4.85 -7.46
C GLY A 35 -20.70 5.47 -7.97
N GLU A 36 -21.80 4.76 -7.72
CA GLU A 36 -23.14 5.09 -8.25
C GLU A 36 -24.02 5.85 -7.22
N ALA A 37 -23.44 6.34 -6.11
CA ALA A 37 -24.18 7.14 -5.13
C ALA A 37 -24.69 8.44 -5.77
N PRO A 38 -26.03 8.65 -5.90
CA PRO A 38 -26.58 9.77 -6.69
C PRO A 38 -26.10 11.14 -6.22
N GLU A 39 -25.96 11.32 -4.91
CA GLU A 39 -25.51 12.57 -4.31
C GLU A 39 -24.03 12.88 -4.59
N MET A 40 -23.26 11.84 -4.91
CA MET A 40 -21.82 11.93 -5.12
C MET A 40 -21.43 11.95 -6.62
N MET A 41 -22.37 11.65 -7.53
CA MET A 41 -22.07 11.54 -8.98
C MET A 41 -21.46 12.80 -9.61
N LYS A 42 -21.78 13.99 -9.06
CA LYS A 42 -21.24 15.26 -9.54
C LYS A 42 -19.98 15.73 -8.80
N LYS A 43 -19.60 15.02 -7.74
CA LYS A 43 -18.46 15.39 -6.92
C LYS A 43 -17.16 15.03 -7.63
N LYS A 44 -16.26 16.01 -7.74
CA LYS A 44 -14.90 15.76 -8.25
C LYS A 44 -14.12 14.93 -7.23
N SER A 45 -13.37 13.98 -7.73
CA SER A 45 -12.54 13.09 -6.93
C SER A 45 -11.10 13.09 -7.44
N TYR A 46 -10.18 13.02 -6.49
CA TYR A 46 -8.77 12.76 -6.70
C TYR A 46 -8.28 11.90 -5.53
N ASP A 47 -7.21 11.16 -5.72
CA ASP A 47 -6.65 10.22 -4.73
C ASP A 47 -6.64 10.77 -3.30
N LEU A 48 -6.04 11.94 -3.07
CA LEU A 48 -5.93 12.53 -1.74
C LEU A 48 -7.29 12.88 -1.12
N LEU A 49 -8.27 13.28 -1.93
CA LEU A 49 -9.62 13.56 -1.44
C LEU A 49 -10.30 12.26 -0.97
N ILE A 50 -10.09 11.17 -1.70
CA ILE A 50 -10.58 9.84 -1.31
C ILE A 50 -9.88 9.34 -0.05
N GLN A 51 -8.55 9.48 0.07
CA GLN A 51 -7.84 9.16 1.31
C GLN A 51 -8.42 9.90 2.51
N ALA A 52 -8.79 11.17 2.33
CA ALA A 52 -9.38 11.98 3.40
C ALA A 52 -10.78 11.50 3.78
N GLU A 53 -11.67 11.27 2.81
CA GLU A 53 -13.07 10.93 3.06
C GLU A 53 -13.29 9.47 3.46
N SER A 54 -12.42 8.56 3.06
CA SER A 54 -12.48 7.15 3.48
C SER A 54 -11.96 6.89 4.90
N GLY A 55 -11.33 7.89 5.53
CA GLY A 55 -10.71 7.74 6.84
C GLY A 55 -9.28 7.20 6.83
N LEU A 56 -8.68 6.95 5.67
CA LEU A 56 -7.28 6.51 5.58
C LEU A 56 -6.33 7.50 6.26
N ILE A 57 -6.57 8.81 6.09
CA ILE A 57 -5.76 9.85 6.74
C ILE A 57 -5.95 9.83 8.26
N ASP A 58 -7.15 9.50 8.75
CA ASP A 58 -7.43 9.47 10.19
C ASP A 58 -6.64 8.37 10.92
N VAL A 59 -6.37 7.26 10.28
CA VAL A 59 -5.57 6.17 10.86
C VAL A 59 -4.09 6.23 10.49
N SER A 60 -3.70 7.15 9.61
CA SER A 60 -2.31 7.33 9.14
C SER A 60 -1.65 8.55 9.81
N GLY A 61 -0.32 8.53 9.91
CA GLY A 61 0.45 9.58 10.56
C GLY A 61 0.78 9.28 12.01
N SER A 62 1.13 10.32 12.76
CA SER A 62 1.52 10.23 14.18
C SER A 62 0.43 10.81 15.09
N PRO A 63 0.53 10.62 16.41
CA PRO A 63 -0.37 11.29 17.36
C PRO A 63 -0.40 12.81 17.21
N GLU A 64 0.70 13.41 16.79
CA GLU A 64 0.90 14.85 16.66
C GLU A 64 0.37 15.41 15.31
N GLY A 65 0.20 14.54 14.30
CA GLY A 65 -0.21 15.01 12.98
C GLY A 65 -0.76 13.94 12.05
N LEU A 66 -1.69 14.39 11.20
CA LEU A 66 -2.25 13.60 10.13
C LEU A 66 -1.18 13.26 9.08
N GLY A 67 -1.24 12.05 8.53
CA GLY A 67 -0.39 11.61 7.44
C GLY A 67 -1.18 11.03 6.28
N ARG A 68 -0.78 11.34 5.05
CA ARG A 68 -1.28 10.64 3.87
C ARG A 68 -0.33 9.50 3.47
N ILE A 69 -0.82 8.53 2.70
CA ILE A 69 0.05 7.62 1.96
C ILE A 69 0.65 8.41 0.79
N GLY A 70 1.99 8.42 0.68
CA GLY A 70 2.74 9.32 -0.20
C GLY A 70 2.65 9.02 -1.70
N VAL A 71 2.00 7.92 -2.09
CA VAL A 71 1.69 7.57 -3.48
C VAL A 71 0.18 7.66 -3.70
N SER A 72 -0.29 7.70 -4.97
CA SER A 72 -1.72 7.69 -5.31
C SER A 72 -2.33 6.32 -5.06
N ILE A 73 -2.42 5.93 -3.79
CA ILE A 73 -2.74 4.55 -3.38
C ILE A 73 -4.17 4.13 -3.78
N CYS A 74 -5.14 5.06 -3.72
CA CYS A 74 -6.52 4.77 -4.10
C CYS A 74 -6.64 4.58 -5.62
N ASP A 75 -5.91 5.37 -6.42
CA ASP A 75 -5.84 5.21 -7.89
C ASP A 75 -5.18 3.87 -8.25
N ILE A 76 -4.05 3.54 -7.61
CA ILE A 76 -3.34 2.27 -7.82
C ILE A 76 -4.25 1.10 -7.45
N GLY A 77 -4.90 1.15 -6.31
CA GLY A 77 -5.82 0.11 -5.86
C GLY A 77 -7.03 -0.08 -6.77
N ALA A 78 -7.61 1.02 -7.25
CA ALA A 78 -8.69 0.97 -8.23
C ALA A 78 -8.24 0.32 -9.55
N GLY A 79 -7.03 0.65 -10.03
CA GLY A 79 -6.44 0.00 -11.21
C GLY A 79 -6.23 -1.50 -11.00
N MET A 80 -5.74 -1.92 -9.84
CA MET A 80 -5.57 -3.35 -9.50
C MET A 80 -6.91 -4.08 -9.41
N ALA A 81 -7.92 -3.49 -8.77
CA ALA A 81 -9.27 -4.04 -8.68
C ALA A 81 -9.94 -4.14 -10.06
N ALA A 82 -9.77 -3.11 -10.90
CA ALA A 82 -10.28 -3.12 -12.28
C ALA A 82 -9.63 -4.25 -13.10
N HIS A 83 -8.31 -4.43 -12.99
CA HIS A 83 -7.60 -5.53 -13.65
C HIS A 83 -8.17 -6.89 -13.22
N ALA A 84 -8.33 -7.14 -11.92
CA ALA A 84 -8.89 -8.38 -11.40
C ALA A 84 -10.32 -8.62 -11.91
N GLY A 85 -11.18 -7.60 -11.85
CA GLY A 85 -12.57 -7.68 -12.33
C GLY A 85 -12.66 -7.93 -13.84
N ILE A 86 -11.79 -7.33 -14.64
CA ILE A 86 -11.74 -7.56 -16.10
C ILE A 86 -11.33 -9.00 -16.38
N VAL A 87 -10.31 -9.53 -15.72
CA VAL A 87 -9.87 -10.93 -15.90
C VAL A 87 -10.98 -11.90 -15.52
N GLU A 88 -11.67 -11.67 -14.38
CA GLU A 88 -12.84 -12.46 -13.98
C GLU A 88 -13.93 -12.40 -15.05
N SER A 89 -14.25 -11.22 -15.55
CA SER A 89 -15.31 -11.03 -16.59
C SER A 89 -14.95 -11.69 -17.91
N LEU A 90 -13.68 -11.66 -18.29
CA LEU A 90 -13.19 -12.39 -19.47
C LEU A 90 -13.35 -13.91 -19.27
N LEU A 91 -12.99 -14.42 -18.10
CA LEU A 91 -13.14 -15.85 -17.78
C LEU A 91 -14.63 -16.28 -17.80
N LEU A 92 -15.51 -15.47 -17.22
CA LEU A 92 -16.96 -15.72 -17.24
C LEU A 92 -17.50 -15.72 -18.67
N ARG A 93 -17.06 -14.78 -19.50
CA ARG A 93 -17.45 -14.70 -20.89
C ARG A 93 -17.00 -15.92 -21.69
N GLU A 94 -15.75 -16.35 -21.55
CA GLU A 94 -15.21 -17.48 -22.30
C GLU A 94 -15.76 -18.84 -21.82
N ARG A 95 -15.95 -19.03 -20.52
CA ARG A 95 -16.42 -20.31 -19.97
C ARG A 95 -17.94 -20.48 -19.99
N PHE A 96 -18.67 -19.39 -19.76
CA PHE A 96 -20.12 -19.45 -19.51
C PHE A 96 -20.93 -18.56 -20.46
N ASN A 97 -20.28 -17.92 -21.41
CA ASN A 97 -20.89 -16.92 -22.31
C ASN A 97 -21.66 -15.82 -21.56
N LYS A 98 -21.18 -15.47 -20.34
CA LYS A 98 -21.77 -14.42 -19.50
C LYS A 98 -20.88 -13.17 -19.55
N VAL A 99 -21.46 -12.06 -20.01
CA VAL A 99 -20.79 -10.77 -20.02
C VAL A 99 -21.19 -9.99 -18.77
N LYS A 100 -20.21 -9.68 -17.93
CA LYS A 100 -20.37 -8.88 -16.70
C LYS A 100 -19.52 -7.62 -16.83
N ASP A 101 -20.10 -6.46 -16.60
CA ASP A 101 -19.36 -5.21 -16.53
C ASP A 101 -18.68 -5.05 -15.18
N VAL A 102 -17.61 -4.28 -15.19
CA VAL A 102 -16.79 -3.98 -14.01
C VAL A 102 -17.04 -2.52 -13.63
N LYS A 103 -17.49 -2.29 -12.42
CA LYS A 103 -17.67 -0.96 -11.86
C LYS A 103 -16.83 -0.85 -10.60
N ILE A 104 -15.88 0.07 -10.60
CA ILE A 104 -14.95 0.28 -9.49
C ILE A 104 -15.04 1.74 -9.07
N SER A 105 -15.06 1.99 -7.77
CA SER A 105 -14.80 3.33 -7.27
C SER A 105 -13.55 3.37 -6.41
N LEU A 106 -12.84 4.51 -6.45
CA LEU A 106 -11.70 4.76 -5.59
C LEU A 106 -12.11 4.68 -4.11
N PHE A 107 -13.32 5.19 -3.81
CA PHE A 107 -13.85 5.20 -2.45
C PHE A 107 -14.14 3.79 -1.93
N ASP A 108 -14.76 2.92 -2.74
CA ASP A 108 -15.05 1.54 -2.33
C ASP A 108 -13.76 0.75 -2.05
N VAL A 109 -12.73 0.94 -2.88
CA VAL A 109 -11.41 0.32 -2.67
C VAL A 109 -10.78 0.80 -1.37
N ALA A 110 -10.79 2.12 -1.12
CA ALA A 110 -10.27 2.67 0.12
C ALA A 110 -11.08 2.22 1.35
N ALA A 111 -12.41 2.16 1.23
CA ALA A 111 -13.31 1.68 2.28
C ALA A 111 -13.10 0.20 2.60
N ASP A 112 -12.83 -0.64 1.59
CA ASP A 112 -12.48 -2.05 1.79
C ASP A 112 -11.21 -2.20 2.64
N TRP A 113 -10.17 -1.43 2.36
CA TRP A 113 -8.96 -1.41 3.19
C TRP A 113 -9.20 -0.91 4.61
N MET A 114 -10.21 -0.08 4.82
CA MET A 114 -10.62 0.39 6.14
C MET A 114 -11.51 -0.58 6.91
N THR A 115 -11.73 -1.82 6.42
CA THR A 115 -12.59 -2.82 7.08
C THR A 115 -12.18 -3.06 8.53
N VAL A 116 -10.90 -3.26 8.84
CA VAL A 116 -10.43 -3.51 10.21
C VAL A 116 -10.62 -2.27 11.11
N PRO A 117 -10.15 -1.06 10.74
CA PRO A 117 -10.45 0.16 11.50
C PRO A 117 -11.95 0.39 11.72
N TYR A 118 -12.78 0.15 10.69
CA TYR A 118 -14.22 0.29 10.76
C TYR A 118 -14.85 -0.67 11.78
N ILE A 119 -14.46 -1.95 11.76
CA ILE A 119 -14.95 -2.96 12.71
C ILE A 119 -14.56 -2.58 14.15
N HIS A 120 -13.32 -2.15 14.36
CA HIS A 120 -12.85 -1.70 15.67
C HIS A 120 -13.66 -0.48 16.18
N SER A 121 -13.88 0.49 15.30
CA SER A 121 -14.69 1.68 15.66
C SER A 121 -16.13 1.32 15.97
N LYS A 122 -16.78 0.51 15.12
CA LYS A 122 -18.21 0.25 15.21
C LYS A 122 -18.57 -0.78 16.28
N TYR A 123 -17.77 -1.82 16.44
CA TYR A 123 -18.08 -2.97 17.31
C TYR A 123 -17.06 -3.16 18.44
N GLY A 124 -15.87 -2.61 18.33
CA GLY A 124 -14.80 -2.71 19.34
C GLY A 124 -14.81 -1.57 20.38
N GLY A 125 -15.74 -0.61 20.27
CA GLY A 125 -15.92 0.47 21.24
C GLY A 125 -14.95 1.66 21.09
N ALA A 126 -13.92 1.59 20.23
CA ALA A 126 -13.00 2.70 19.98
C ALA A 126 -12.38 2.62 18.58
N ALA A 127 -12.28 3.75 17.92
CA ALA A 127 -11.52 3.86 16.68
C ALA A 127 -10.00 3.67 16.94
N PRO A 128 -9.26 3.04 16.02
CA PRO A 128 -7.80 2.96 16.11
C PRO A 128 -7.19 4.36 16.18
N LYS A 129 -6.23 4.55 17.07
CA LYS A 129 -5.47 5.81 17.18
C LYS A 129 -4.29 5.79 16.22
N ARG A 130 -3.88 6.96 15.76
CA ARG A 130 -2.61 7.12 15.06
C ARG A 130 -1.46 6.83 15.99
N VAL A 131 -0.53 6.00 15.56
CA VAL A 131 0.62 5.55 16.37
C VAL A 131 1.96 5.79 15.67
N GLY A 132 1.97 6.49 14.55
CA GLY A 132 3.17 6.74 13.76
C GLY A 132 3.77 5.44 13.23
N LEU A 133 5.06 5.25 13.47
CA LEU A 133 5.79 4.04 13.08
C LEU A 133 5.75 2.94 14.15
N LYS A 134 4.80 2.99 15.09
CA LYS A 134 4.61 1.98 16.13
C LYS A 134 3.43 1.05 15.77
N HIS A 135 3.43 -0.15 16.32
CA HIS A 135 2.25 -1.03 16.20
C HIS A 135 1.29 -0.79 17.39
N PRO A 136 -0.02 -0.70 17.17
CA PRO A 136 -0.95 -0.32 18.25
C PRO A 136 -1.02 -1.32 19.41
N SER A 137 -0.82 -2.61 19.16
CA SER A 137 -1.06 -3.70 20.14
C SER A 137 0.16 -4.61 20.39
N ILE A 138 1.31 -4.33 19.79
CA ILE A 138 2.55 -5.12 19.95
C ILE A 138 3.69 -4.20 20.36
N ALA A 139 4.47 -4.59 21.39
CA ALA A 139 5.64 -3.85 21.86
C ALA A 139 6.81 -4.79 22.29
N PRO A 140 8.06 -4.46 21.92
CA PRO A 140 8.44 -3.37 21.04
C PRO A 140 8.12 -3.69 19.59
N TYR A 141 7.55 -2.72 18.89
CA TYR A 141 7.39 -2.70 17.46
C TYR A 141 7.33 -1.24 17.01
N GLY A 142 8.43 -0.75 16.44
CA GLY A 142 8.57 0.66 16.07
C GLY A 142 9.95 0.97 15.51
N ALA A 143 10.18 2.27 15.25
CA ALA A 143 11.43 2.79 14.73
C ALA A 143 12.39 3.15 15.87
N PHE A 144 13.65 2.74 15.74
CA PHE A 144 14.73 3.06 16.64
C PHE A 144 15.95 3.55 15.87
N LEU A 145 16.62 4.56 16.39
CA LEU A 145 17.84 5.15 15.82
C LEU A 145 19.09 4.44 16.34
N CYS A 146 20.06 4.20 15.46
CA CYS A 146 21.43 3.84 15.83
C CYS A 146 22.35 5.08 15.83
N SER A 147 23.63 4.89 16.19
CA SER A 147 24.60 5.97 16.35
C SER A 147 24.86 6.78 15.07
N GLU A 148 24.65 6.19 13.89
CA GLU A 148 24.87 6.80 12.57
C GLU A 148 23.62 7.50 12.03
N ASN A 149 22.65 7.81 12.90
CA ASN A 149 21.37 8.42 12.55
C ASN A 149 20.52 7.59 11.53
N THR A 150 20.80 6.28 11.46
CA THR A 150 20.00 5.33 10.69
C THR A 150 18.87 4.77 11.55
N SER A 151 17.66 4.71 11.01
CA SER A 151 16.51 4.14 11.71
C SER A 151 16.24 2.72 11.26
N PHE A 152 15.95 1.85 12.24
CA PHE A 152 15.48 0.49 12.04
C PHE A 152 14.07 0.34 12.58
N ILE A 153 13.18 -0.22 11.82
CA ILE A 153 11.91 -0.77 12.33
C ILE A 153 12.22 -2.15 12.87
N ILE A 154 11.97 -2.37 14.14
CA ILE A 154 12.19 -3.66 14.81
C ILE A 154 10.84 -4.18 15.29
N SER A 155 10.56 -5.46 15.11
CA SER A 155 9.30 -6.11 15.47
C SER A 155 9.54 -7.35 16.31
N ILE A 156 8.95 -7.37 17.51
CA ILE A 156 8.99 -8.52 18.44
C ILE A 156 7.58 -9.10 18.52
N GLN A 157 7.39 -10.30 17.97
CA GLN A 157 6.07 -10.91 17.79
C GLN A 157 5.64 -11.82 18.94
N ASN A 158 6.59 -12.31 19.76
CA ASN A 158 6.32 -13.28 20.83
C ASN A 158 7.34 -13.18 21.97
N GLU A 159 7.04 -13.88 23.07
CA GLU A 159 7.86 -13.84 24.29
C GLU A 159 9.25 -14.49 24.12
N LEU A 160 9.41 -15.44 23.19
CA LEU A 160 10.71 -16.03 22.90
C LEU A 160 11.62 -15.01 22.19
N GLU A 161 11.08 -14.31 21.21
CA GLU A 161 11.79 -13.21 20.53
C GLU A 161 12.13 -12.08 21.50
N TRP A 162 11.22 -11.73 22.43
CA TRP A 162 11.48 -10.74 23.46
C TRP A 162 12.70 -11.11 24.30
N LYS A 163 12.77 -12.36 24.77
CA LYS A 163 13.92 -12.85 25.53
C LYS A 163 15.22 -12.80 24.72
N ARG A 164 15.20 -13.28 23.47
CA ARG A 164 16.36 -13.22 22.57
C ARG A 164 16.80 -11.78 22.31
N PHE A 165 15.86 -10.89 22.04
CA PHE A 165 16.15 -9.46 21.84
C PHE A 165 16.85 -8.85 23.04
N CYS A 166 16.38 -9.08 24.26
CA CYS A 166 17.03 -8.59 25.48
C CYS A 166 18.43 -9.18 25.69
N VAL A 167 18.59 -10.48 25.43
CA VAL A 167 19.87 -11.18 25.70
C VAL A 167 20.89 -10.90 24.60
N GLU A 168 20.49 -11.04 23.34
CA GLU A 168 21.41 -11.11 22.20
C GLU A 168 21.58 -9.76 21.53
N VAL A 169 20.53 -8.96 21.42
CA VAL A 169 20.59 -7.64 20.77
C VAL A 169 20.95 -6.54 21.77
N LEU A 170 20.14 -6.39 22.83
CA LEU A 170 20.33 -5.34 23.83
C LEU A 170 21.46 -5.64 24.81
N LYS A 171 21.88 -6.91 24.93
CA LYS A 171 22.86 -7.37 25.93
C LYS A 171 22.46 -7.05 27.39
N THR A 172 21.13 -7.02 27.63
CA THR A 172 20.53 -6.66 28.93
C THR A 172 19.50 -7.72 29.32
N PRO A 173 19.90 -8.95 29.70
CA PRO A 173 19.00 -10.06 30.03
C PRO A 173 18.07 -9.76 31.23
N ALA A 174 18.44 -8.83 32.11
CA ALA A 174 17.60 -8.40 33.22
C ALA A 174 16.29 -7.76 32.74
N LEU A 175 16.31 -7.04 31.63
CA LEU A 175 15.13 -6.38 31.06
C LEU A 175 13.99 -7.36 30.75
N ALA A 176 14.33 -8.57 30.29
CA ALA A 176 13.34 -9.61 30.01
C ALA A 176 12.61 -10.12 31.28
N LYS A 177 13.20 -9.91 32.45
CA LYS A 177 12.67 -10.37 33.74
C LYS A 177 11.95 -9.28 34.52
N GLU A 178 11.98 -8.04 34.05
CA GLU A 178 11.27 -6.95 34.71
C GLU A 178 9.76 -7.13 34.62
N ASN A 179 9.07 -7.05 35.76
CA ASN A 179 7.62 -7.26 35.84
C ASN A 179 6.84 -6.40 34.84
N LYS A 180 7.25 -5.12 34.67
CA LYS A 180 6.58 -4.17 33.74
C LYS A 180 6.75 -4.52 32.26
N PHE A 181 7.65 -5.46 31.89
CA PHE A 181 7.91 -5.89 30.51
C PHE A 181 7.72 -7.40 30.31
N SER A 182 7.22 -8.12 31.31
CA SER A 182 7.12 -9.58 31.31
C SER A 182 6.10 -10.18 30.35
N SER A 183 5.18 -9.38 29.83
CA SER A 183 4.21 -9.79 28.78
C SER A 183 4.02 -8.70 27.77
N ASN A 184 3.53 -9.05 26.56
CA ASN A 184 3.21 -8.05 25.53
C ASN A 184 2.24 -6.98 26.05
N THR A 185 1.19 -7.38 26.79
CA THR A 185 0.22 -6.43 27.37
C THR A 185 0.90 -5.41 28.29
N LEU A 186 1.81 -5.86 29.12
CA LEU A 186 2.56 -4.98 30.02
C LEU A 186 3.57 -4.11 29.28
N ARG A 187 4.21 -4.63 28.24
CA ARG A 187 5.09 -3.84 27.36
C ARG A 187 4.33 -2.74 26.63
N VAL A 188 3.15 -3.06 26.08
CA VAL A 188 2.27 -2.06 25.44
C VAL A 188 1.82 -0.99 26.44
N LYS A 189 1.46 -1.40 27.67
CA LYS A 189 1.07 -0.45 28.75
C LYS A 189 2.20 0.49 29.14
N ASN A 190 3.45 -0.01 29.16
CA ASN A 190 4.65 0.74 29.57
C ASN A 190 5.53 1.13 28.37
N ARG A 191 4.89 1.31 27.19
CA ARG A 191 5.58 1.46 25.90
C ARG A 191 6.61 2.59 25.89
N ASP A 192 6.25 3.76 26.36
CA ASP A 192 7.16 4.93 26.27
C ASP A 192 8.45 4.68 27.05
N LEU A 193 8.35 4.15 28.27
CA LEU A 193 9.51 3.76 29.05
C LEU A 193 10.32 2.64 28.40
N LEU A 194 9.64 1.67 27.77
CA LEU A 194 10.29 0.58 27.05
C LEU A 194 11.06 1.10 25.84
N ASP A 195 10.40 1.93 25.02
CA ASP A 195 10.99 2.51 23.82
C ASP A 195 12.18 3.40 24.16
N GLU A 196 12.10 4.24 25.21
CA GLU A 196 13.21 5.04 25.71
C GLU A 196 14.38 4.17 26.19
N THR A 197 14.10 3.09 26.93
CA THR A 197 15.12 2.15 27.38
C THR A 197 15.83 1.49 26.20
N ILE A 198 15.09 1.00 25.23
CA ILE A 198 15.65 0.38 24.02
C ILE A 198 16.44 1.43 23.22
N GLN A 199 15.88 2.62 23.01
CA GLN A 199 16.53 3.69 22.25
C GLN A 199 17.86 4.10 22.87
N SER A 200 17.95 4.21 24.21
CA SER A 200 19.21 4.55 24.90
C SER A 200 20.32 3.55 24.62
N ILE A 201 19.99 2.27 24.50
CA ILE A 201 20.97 1.22 24.19
C ILE A 201 21.34 1.25 22.71
N LEU A 202 20.34 1.30 21.82
CA LEU A 202 20.56 1.19 20.38
C LEU A 202 21.27 2.40 19.79
N SER A 203 21.09 3.59 20.36
CA SER A 203 21.78 4.81 19.92
C SER A 203 23.30 4.76 20.06
N SER A 204 23.85 3.84 20.86
CA SER A 204 25.29 3.61 20.98
C SER A 204 25.84 2.60 19.96
N LEU A 205 24.99 1.89 19.23
CA LEU A 205 25.39 0.85 18.28
C LEU A 205 25.52 1.44 16.87
N THR A 206 26.54 0.98 16.13
CA THR A 206 26.64 1.26 14.70
C THR A 206 25.55 0.50 13.91
N ASP A 207 25.25 0.97 12.71
CA ASP A 207 24.34 0.34 11.75
C ASP A 207 24.68 -1.17 11.57
N GLU A 208 25.95 -1.44 11.27
CA GLU A 208 26.43 -2.81 11.06
C GLU A 208 26.33 -3.67 12.33
N THR A 209 26.70 -3.13 13.48
CA THR A 209 26.61 -3.86 14.75
C THR A 209 25.16 -4.21 15.08
N LEU A 210 24.25 -3.27 14.94
CA LEU A 210 22.83 -3.50 15.22
C LEU A 210 22.25 -4.54 14.26
N LYS A 211 22.53 -4.39 12.97
CA LYS A 211 22.11 -5.34 11.93
C LYS A 211 22.58 -6.76 12.26
N ASN A 212 23.87 -6.96 12.51
CA ASN A 212 24.43 -8.29 12.80
C ASN A 212 23.78 -8.91 14.03
N ARG A 213 23.59 -8.15 15.12
CA ARG A 213 22.91 -8.65 16.33
C ARG A 213 21.45 -9.05 16.06
N LEU A 214 20.73 -8.30 15.21
CA LEU A 214 19.34 -8.63 14.85
C LEU A 214 19.26 -9.90 14.00
N GLU A 215 20.19 -10.06 13.05
CA GLU A 215 20.30 -11.25 12.21
C GLU A 215 20.66 -12.50 13.03
N ASP A 216 21.71 -12.43 13.85
CA ASP A 216 22.15 -13.53 14.71
C ASP A 216 21.03 -13.96 15.68
N ALA A 217 20.30 -13.01 16.25
CA ALA A 217 19.18 -13.27 17.14
C ALA A 217 17.90 -13.70 16.40
N SER A 218 17.90 -13.74 15.06
CA SER A 218 16.71 -13.99 14.24
C SER A 218 15.53 -13.10 14.63
N ILE A 219 15.77 -11.82 14.77
CA ILE A 219 14.76 -10.79 15.07
C ILE A 219 14.37 -10.09 13.77
N ALA A 220 13.07 -9.95 13.54
CA ALA A 220 12.54 -9.26 12.38
C ALA A 220 12.84 -7.75 12.44
N TYR A 221 13.44 -7.23 11.39
CA TYR A 221 13.76 -5.82 11.26
C TYR A 221 13.69 -5.34 9.82
N GLY A 222 13.58 -4.04 9.63
CA GLY A 222 13.73 -3.37 8.34
C GLY A 222 14.41 -2.01 8.52
N ARG A 223 15.34 -1.68 7.63
CA ARG A 223 15.93 -0.34 7.62
C ARG A 223 14.90 0.66 7.07
N LEU A 224 14.78 1.81 7.69
CA LEU A 224 13.94 2.88 7.18
C LEU A 224 14.64 3.57 6.00
N ASN A 225 14.37 3.09 4.80
CA ASN A 225 15.00 3.53 3.57
C ASN A 225 14.31 4.76 2.98
N THR A 226 15.10 5.62 2.35
CA THR A 226 14.60 6.68 1.45
C THR A 226 14.33 6.10 0.06
N VAL A 227 13.70 6.90 -0.81
CA VAL A 227 13.53 6.54 -2.24
C VAL A 227 14.89 6.33 -2.93
N LYS A 228 15.93 7.08 -2.53
CA LYS A 228 17.28 6.90 -3.04
C LYS A 228 17.90 5.56 -2.62
N ASP A 229 17.61 5.12 -1.41
CA ASP A 229 18.09 3.82 -0.91
C ASP A 229 17.38 2.65 -1.62
N LEU A 230 16.12 2.84 -2.01
CA LEU A 230 15.38 1.84 -2.80
C LEU A 230 16.13 1.48 -4.09
N GLU A 231 16.78 2.45 -4.75
CA GLU A 231 17.54 2.21 -5.99
C GLU A 231 18.63 1.15 -5.82
N ARG A 232 19.20 1.05 -4.63
CA ARG A 232 20.31 0.14 -4.28
C ARG A 232 19.86 -1.10 -3.51
N HIS A 233 18.55 -1.23 -3.27
CA HIS A 233 18.03 -2.34 -2.48
C HIS A 233 18.20 -3.67 -3.21
N LEU A 234 18.77 -4.69 -2.50
CA LEU A 234 19.10 -5.99 -3.10
C LEU A 234 17.88 -6.73 -3.68
N ALA A 235 16.71 -6.54 -3.10
CA ALA A 235 15.47 -7.15 -3.57
C ALA A 235 14.83 -6.40 -4.75
N LEU A 236 15.34 -5.20 -5.13
CA LEU A 236 14.75 -4.43 -6.21
C LEU A 236 15.04 -5.06 -7.57
N LYS A 237 14.00 -5.61 -8.18
CA LYS A 237 14.03 -6.01 -9.59
C LYS A 237 13.77 -4.80 -10.47
N LYS A 238 14.53 -4.67 -11.54
CA LYS A 238 14.47 -3.55 -12.49
C LYS A 238 14.24 -4.04 -13.90
N ILE A 239 13.54 -3.23 -14.70
CA ILE A 239 13.40 -3.43 -16.15
C ILE A 239 13.85 -2.18 -16.89
N SER A 240 14.32 -2.38 -18.13
CA SER A 240 14.57 -1.29 -19.06
C SER A 240 13.33 -1.04 -19.91
N VAL A 241 12.96 0.23 -20.05
CA VAL A 241 11.89 0.67 -20.94
C VAL A 241 12.40 1.82 -21.78
N ARG A 242 11.85 2.03 -22.98
CA ARG A 242 12.18 3.20 -23.82
C ARG A 242 11.05 4.22 -23.78
N ASN A 243 11.39 5.48 -23.68
CA ASN A 243 10.41 6.54 -23.85
C ASN A 243 10.12 6.78 -25.35
N SER A 244 9.19 7.69 -25.66
CA SER A 244 8.82 8.03 -27.04
C SER A 244 9.96 8.62 -27.89
N LEU A 245 11.03 9.10 -27.23
CA LEU A 245 12.25 9.65 -27.87
C LEU A 245 13.39 8.62 -27.98
N ASP A 246 13.13 7.35 -27.72
CA ASP A 246 14.08 6.24 -27.69
C ASP A 246 15.14 6.29 -26.58
N ASN A 247 15.00 7.16 -25.58
CA ASN A 247 15.87 7.13 -24.42
C ASN A 247 15.52 5.94 -23.52
N SER A 248 16.53 5.17 -23.12
CA SER A 248 16.37 4.07 -22.17
C SER A 248 16.19 4.60 -20.75
N LEU A 249 15.20 4.05 -20.05
CA LEU A 249 14.90 4.33 -18.65
C LEU A 249 14.88 3.02 -17.88
N THR A 250 15.53 3.00 -16.74
CA THR A 250 15.46 1.87 -15.80
C THR A 250 14.43 2.18 -14.73
N ILE A 251 13.44 1.32 -14.56
CA ILE A 251 12.36 1.48 -13.59
C ILE A 251 12.19 0.21 -12.74
N PRO A 252 11.57 0.29 -11.55
CA PRO A 252 11.15 -0.89 -10.81
C PRO A 252 10.30 -1.81 -11.68
N SER A 253 10.59 -3.11 -11.60
CA SER A 253 9.85 -4.12 -12.35
C SER A 253 8.45 -4.30 -11.78
N PRO A 254 7.41 -4.47 -12.61
CA PRO A 254 6.14 -4.98 -12.14
C PRO A 254 6.30 -6.33 -11.43
N PRO A 255 5.46 -6.66 -10.43
CA PRO A 255 5.58 -7.91 -9.69
C PRO A 255 5.33 -9.15 -10.56
N LEU A 256 4.51 -9.02 -11.60
CA LEU A 256 4.22 -10.08 -12.58
C LEU A 256 4.77 -9.65 -13.95
N ILE A 257 5.77 -10.39 -14.42
CA ILE A 257 6.32 -10.25 -15.77
C ILE A 257 6.19 -11.60 -16.46
N TRP A 258 5.45 -11.66 -17.57
CA TRP A 258 5.28 -12.87 -18.36
C TRP A 258 6.33 -13.00 -19.48
N GLU A 259 6.87 -11.88 -19.93
CA GLU A 259 7.86 -11.80 -21.00
C GLU A 259 8.85 -10.67 -20.74
N ASN A 260 10.13 -10.92 -21.00
CA ASN A 260 11.20 -9.92 -20.95
C ASN A 260 11.29 -9.15 -22.29
N SER A 261 10.19 -8.58 -22.77
CA SER A 261 10.23 -7.72 -23.96
C SER A 261 10.54 -6.29 -23.55
N GLU A 262 11.54 -5.69 -24.19
CA GLU A 262 11.79 -4.25 -24.07
C GLU A 262 10.55 -3.50 -24.55
N LYS A 263 9.89 -2.77 -23.65
CA LYS A 263 8.68 -2.02 -23.98
C LYS A 263 9.03 -0.57 -24.25
N LYS A 264 8.43 -0.04 -25.32
CA LYS A 264 8.59 1.35 -25.74
C LYS A 264 7.28 2.10 -25.58
N ALA A 265 7.33 3.29 -24.99
CA ALA A 265 6.20 4.18 -24.97
C ALA A 265 5.86 4.67 -26.39
N PRO A 266 4.60 4.65 -26.80
CA PRO A 266 4.20 5.10 -28.13
C PRO A 266 4.43 6.61 -28.29
N LYS A 267 4.70 7.04 -29.54
CA LYS A 267 4.69 8.47 -29.88
C LYS A 267 3.25 8.97 -29.94
N PHE A 268 3.08 10.27 -29.75
CA PHE A 268 1.78 10.91 -29.94
C PHE A 268 1.21 10.58 -31.34
N ASN A 269 -0.04 10.18 -31.42
CA ASN A 269 -0.76 9.76 -32.63
C ASN A 269 -0.19 8.52 -33.37
N GLN A 270 0.73 7.76 -32.79
CA GLN A 270 1.40 6.63 -33.45
C GLN A 270 0.43 5.59 -34.04
N HIS A 271 -0.70 5.34 -33.37
CA HIS A 271 -1.65 4.28 -33.75
C HIS A 271 -2.90 4.81 -34.47
N ASN A 272 -3.03 6.12 -34.70
CA ASN A 272 -4.25 6.71 -35.21
C ASN A 272 -4.68 6.15 -36.59
N GLU A 273 -3.72 5.98 -37.52
CA GLU A 273 -4.05 5.45 -38.84
C GLU A 273 -4.45 3.98 -38.80
N GLN A 274 -3.77 3.19 -37.95
CA GLN A 274 -4.10 1.79 -37.76
C GLN A 274 -5.51 1.65 -37.18
N LEU A 275 -5.82 2.37 -36.09
CA LEU A 275 -7.13 2.33 -35.46
C LEU A 275 -8.25 2.77 -36.40
N ARG A 276 -8.02 3.81 -37.21
CA ARG A 276 -9.03 4.24 -38.22
C ARG A 276 -9.29 3.23 -39.35
N LYS A 277 -8.37 2.29 -39.56
CA LYS A 277 -8.54 1.22 -40.55
C LYS A 277 -9.22 -0.01 -39.98
N GLU A 278 -9.05 -0.22 -38.66
CA GLU A 278 -9.63 -1.36 -37.93
C GLU A 278 -11.10 -1.12 -37.52
N PHE A 279 -11.49 0.13 -37.33
CA PHE A 279 -12.80 0.60 -36.90
C PHE A 279 -13.37 1.64 -37.90
#